data_8e20983f67930e9451ab9484b836667b
#
_entry.id   8e20983f67930e9451ab9484b836667b
#
_cell.length_a   1.000
_cell.length_b   1.000
_cell.length_c   1.000
_cell.angle_alpha   90.00
_cell.angle_beta   90.00
_cell.angle_gamma   90.00
#
_symmetry.space_group_name_H-M   'P 1'
#
loop_
_entity.id
_entity.type
_entity.pdbx_description
1 polymer ?
#
loop_
_entity_poly.entity_id
_entity_poly.type
_entity_poly.pdbx_seq_one_letter_code
_entity_poly.pdbx_strand_id
1 'polypeptide(L)'
;MKMKALVKSKPQPGIWLEDVAVPETGINDVLIKIHKTSICGTDLHIYNWDAWAQKTIPVPMQVGHEFVGVVDKIGSNVRDFKPGDIVSGEGHLVCGRCRNCLAGRRHLCMKTSGVGVNRPGAFAEYLSIPVTNVWYCDPKIPMDILSCFDPLGNATHTALSFDVLGEDVLITGAGPIGCMATAIARHAGARHVVVTDVNPHRLKLAQKMGATLTLDASREKIEDAQKKLRMKEGFDVGMEMSGNPEALRSMLPNMCHGAKIALLGILPPDTAIDWDYVVFNGLTIKGIYGREMYETWYKMTAMIQSGLDINPIITHHFNFTEYEKGFEVMRSGMSGKVILNWTGN
;
A
#
# COMPACT_ATOMS: atom_id res chain seq x y z
N MET A 1 -13.37 -16.02 -25.27
CA MET A 1 -14.24 -14.99 -24.67
C MET A 1 -13.41 -13.72 -24.52
N LYS A 2 -14.02 -12.52 -24.64
CA LYS A 2 -13.36 -11.23 -24.41
C LYS A 2 -13.87 -10.63 -23.09
N MET A 3 -13.05 -9.79 -22.48
CA MET A 3 -13.34 -9.02 -21.26
C MET A 3 -12.86 -7.57 -21.41
N LYS A 4 -13.43 -6.66 -20.62
CA LYS A 4 -12.92 -5.29 -20.51
C LYS A 4 -11.71 -5.24 -19.57
N ALA A 5 -10.71 -4.43 -19.95
CA ALA A 5 -9.53 -4.17 -19.14
C ALA A 5 -8.98 -2.76 -19.39
N LEU A 6 -8.33 -2.18 -18.40
CA LEU A 6 -7.53 -0.97 -18.54
C LEU A 6 -6.11 -1.39 -18.95
N VAL A 7 -5.70 -0.95 -20.12
CA VAL A 7 -4.44 -1.39 -20.74
C VAL A 7 -3.53 -0.20 -21.02
N LYS A 8 -2.28 -0.33 -20.67
CA LYS A 8 -1.20 0.53 -21.15
C LYS A 8 -0.80 0.06 -22.55
N SER A 9 -1.57 0.44 -23.56
CA SER A 9 -1.40 -0.04 -24.94
C SER A 9 -0.40 0.77 -25.76
N LYS A 10 -0.03 1.98 -25.29
CA LYS A 10 0.88 2.88 -26.00
C LYS A 10 1.94 3.44 -25.05
N PRO A 11 3.19 3.68 -25.51
CA PRO A 11 4.28 4.25 -24.70
C PRO A 11 4.16 5.79 -24.60
N GLN A 12 3.05 6.27 -24.04
CA GLN A 12 2.72 7.70 -23.85
C GLN A 12 1.79 7.87 -22.65
N PRO A 13 1.60 9.08 -22.08
CA PRO A 13 0.63 9.30 -21.01
C PRO A 13 -0.77 8.80 -21.35
N GLY A 14 -1.45 8.21 -20.36
CA GLY A 14 -2.78 7.60 -20.48
C GLY A 14 -2.77 6.08 -20.26
N ILE A 15 -3.96 5.55 -20.03
CA ILE A 15 -4.32 4.12 -19.95
C ILE A 15 -5.64 4.02 -20.71
N TRP A 16 -5.90 2.91 -21.39
CA TRP A 16 -7.05 2.78 -22.28
C TRP A 16 -7.93 1.60 -21.90
N LEU A 17 -9.26 1.80 -21.97
CA LEU A 17 -10.24 0.72 -21.81
C LEU A 17 -10.33 -0.07 -23.11
N GLU A 18 -9.98 -1.35 -23.07
CA GLU A 18 -9.90 -2.21 -24.25
C GLU A 18 -10.60 -3.56 -24.02
N ASP A 19 -10.93 -4.23 -25.14
CA ASP A 19 -11.39 -5.63 -25.16
C ASP A 19 -10.19 -6.56 -25.31
N VAL A 20 -9.90 -7.32 -24.28
CA VAL A 20 -8.80 -8.30 -24.26
C VAL A 20 -9.32 -9.72 -24.08
N ALA A 21 -8.49 -10.72 -24.30
CA ALA A 21 -8.87 -12.10 -24.04
C ALA A 21 -9.01 -12.36 -22.53
N VAL A 22 -10.04 -13.12 -22.13
CA VAL A 22 -10.11 -13.67 -20.76
C VAL A 22 -8.92 -14.61 -20.56
N PRO A 23 -8.15 -14.47 -19.46
CA PRO A 23 -6.98 -15.32 -19.25
C PRO A 23 -7.37 -16.79 -19.06
N GLU A 24 -6.55 -17.69 -19.58
CA GLU A 24 -6.69 -19.12 -19.32
C GLU A 24 -6.32 -19.42 -17.86
N THR A 25 -7.04 -20.36 -17.27
CA THR A 25 -6.74 -20.84 -15.91
C THR A 25 -5.72 -21.98 -16.00
N GLY A 26 -4.49 -21.71 -15.57
CA GLY A 26 -3.46 -22.74 -15.44
C GLY A 26 -3.85 -23.81 -14.40
N ILE A 27 -3.17 -24.97 -14.43
CA ILE A 27 -3.48 -26.09 -13.52
C ILE A 27 -3.34 -25.74 -12.02
N ASN A 28 -2.50 -24.76 -11.69
CA ASN A 28 -2.25 -24.28 -10.33
C ASN A 28 -2.79 -22.85 -10.08
N ASP A 29 -3.60 -22.31 -11.00
CA ASP A 29 -4.06 -20.95 -10.94
C ASP A 29 -5.53 -20.87 -10.51
N VAL A 30 -5.91 -19.69 -10.03
CA VAL A 30 -7.28 -19.32 -9.72
C VAL A 30 -7.67 -18.18 -10.64
N LEU A 31 -8.77 -18.34 -11.36
CA LEU A 31 -9.41 -17.28 -12.12
C LEU A 31 -10.38 -16.56 -11.20
N ILE A 32 -10.17 -15.27 -11.04
CA ILE A 32 -10.91 -14.40 -10.14
C ILE A 32 -11.74 -13.43 -10.98
N LYS A 33 -13.05 -13.40 -10.79
CA LYS A 33 -13.91 -12.35 -11.30
C LYS A 33 -13.76 -11.13 -10.40
N ILE A 34 -13.20 -10.06 -10.93
CA ILE A 34 -12.92 -8.84 -10.17
C ILE A 34 -14.23 -8.10 -9.90
N HIS A 35 -14.41 -7.68 -8.65
CA HIS A 35 -15.53 -6.86 -8.22
C HIS A 35 -15.13 -5.42 -7.98
N LYS A 36 -14.02 -5.21 -7.24
CA LYS A 36 -13.51 -3.87 -6.94
C LYS A 36 -11.99 -3.85 -7.03
N THR A 37 -11.48 -2.72 -7.46
CA THR A 37 -10.05 -2.42 -7.42
C THR A 37 -9.85 -1.05 -6.81
N SER A 38 -8.66 -0.79 -6.28
CA SER A 38 -8.30 0.54 -5.85
C SER A 38 -7.09 1.07 -6.62
N ILE A 39 -7.08 2.38 -6.88
CA ILE A 39 -5.99 3.00 -7.62
C ILE A 39 -4.81 3.28 -6.67
N CYS A 40 -3.61 2.89 -7.10
CA CYS A 40 -2.34 3.10 -6.40
C CYS A 40 -1.53 4.26 -7.00
N GLY A 41 -0.58 4.78 -6.22
CA GLY A 41 0.44 5.71 -6.74
C GLY A 41 1.24 5.13 -7.90
N THR A 42 1.52 3.83 -7.88
CA THR A 42 2.18 3.11 -8.98
C THR A 42 1.38 3.19 -10.28
N ASP A 43 0.05 3.07 -10.20
CA ASP A 43 -0.81 3.20 -11.39
C ASP A 43 -0.77 4.63 -11.95
N LEU A 44 -0.61 5.63 -11.07
CA LEU A 44 -0.45 7.03 -11.48
C LEU A 44 0.89 7.27 -12.21
N HIS A 45 1.99 6.63 -11.76
CA HIS A 45 3.27 6.64 -12.48
C HIS A 45 3.11 6.05 -13.89
N ILE A 46 2.39 4.92 -14.01
CA ILE A 46 2.11 4.28 -15.30
C ILE A 46 1.22 5.17 -16.18
N TYR A 47 0.18 5.80 -15.59
CA TYR A 47 -0.70 6.73 -16.30
C TYR A 47 0.07 7.91 -16.84
N ASN A 48 0.92 8.55 -16.03
CA ASN A 48 1.72 9.71 -16.41
C ASN A 48 2.88 9.35 -17.35
N TRP A 49 3.25 8.08 -17.46
CA TRP A 49 4.34 7.57 -18.30
C TRP A 49 5.68 8.20 -17.96
N ASP A 50 6.00 8.30 -16.68
CA ASP A 50 7.25 8.88 -16.19
C ASP A 50 8.47 7.98 -16.46
N ALA A 51 9.66 8.45 -16.08
CA ALA A 51 10.92 7.74 -16.34
C ALA A 51 10.97 6.33 -15.75
N TRP A 52 10.33 6.10 -14.59
CA TRP A 52 10.23 4.77 -14.00
C TRP A 52 9.32 3.86 -14.82
N ALA A 53 8.15 4.34 -15.20
CA ALA A 53 7.19 3.58 -16.00
C ALA A 53 7.77 3.22 -17.38
N GLN A 54 8.46 4.17 -18.04
CA GLN A 54 9.12 3.94 -19.33
C GLN A 54 10.18 2.84 -19.27
N LYS A 55 10.89 2.72 -18.16
CA LYS A 55 11.92 1.69 -17.95
C LYS A 55 11.36 0.34 -17.54
N THR A 56 10.21 0.33 -16.86
CA THR A 56 9.75 -0.86 -16.11
C THR A 56 8.57 -1.56 -16.74
N ILE A 57 7.66 -0.81 -17.38
CA ILE A 57 6.38 -1.34 -17.85
C ILE A 57 6.50 -1.82 -19.30
N PRO A 58 6.30 -3.10 -19.60
CA PRO A 58 6.18 -3.56 -20.97
C PRO A 58 4.86 -3.04 -21.59
N VAL A 59 4.90 -2.73 -22.87
CA VAL A 59 3.72 -2.27 -23.62
C VAL A 59 3.44 -3.27 -24.75
N PRO A 60 2.21 -3.82 -24.86
CA PRO A 60 1.01 -3.57 -24.04
C PRO A 60 1.02 -4.28 -22.69
N MET A 61 0.34 -3.68 -21.65
CA MET A 61 0.22 -4.25 -20.31
C MET A 61 -1.15 -3.92 -19.71
N GLN A 62 -1.87 -4.92 -19.19
CA GLN A 62 -3.01 -4.72 -18.30
C GLN A 62 -2.49 -4.24 -16.93
N VAL A 63 -3.02 -3.14 -16.41
CA VAL A 63 -2.51 -2.50 -15.19
C VAL A 63 -3.36 -2.85 -13.97
N GLY A 64 -2.98 -2.33 -12.79
CA GLY A 64 -3.69 -2.52 -11.52
C GLY A 64 -3.22 -3.76 -10.74
N HIS A 65 -3.13 -3.62 -9.42
CA HIS A 65 -2.62 -4.67 -8.52
C HIS A 65 -3.34 -4.73 -7.17
N GLU A 66 -4.24 -3.81 -6.90
CA GLU A 66 -5.06 -3.75 -5.70
C GLU A 66 -6.48 -4.19 -6.06
N PHE A 67 -6.96 -5.30 -5.50
CA PHE A 67 -8.23 -5.88 -5.94
C PHE A 67 -8.91 -6.74 -4.87
N VAL A 68 -10.20 -6.94 -5.06
CA VAL A 68 -11.02 -8.00 -4.46
C VAL A 68 -11.98 -8.54 -5.52
N GLY A 69 -12.24 -9.82 -5.46
CA GLY A 69 -13.17 -10.49 -6.37
C GLY A 69 -13.67 -11.80 -5.80
N VAL A 70 -14.31 -12.54 -6.68
CA VAL A 70 -14.88 -13.86 -6.37
C VAL A 70 -14.23 -14.89 -7.28
N VAL A 71 -13.88 -16.03 -6.73
CA VAL A 71 -13.34 -17.17 -7.50
C VAL A 71 -14.39 -17.60 -8.53
N ASP A 72 -14.03 -17.51 -9.79
CA ASP A 72 -14.86 -17.98 -10.92
C ASP A 72 -14.50 -19.43 -11.29
N LYS A 73 -13.20 -19.71 -11.42
CA LYS A 73 -12.70 -21.02 -11.82
C LYS A 73 -11.37 -21.34 -11.12
N ILE A 74 -11.13 -22.62 -10.86
CA ILE A 74 -9.88 -23.09 -10.28
C ILE A 74 -9.19 -24.08 -11.22
N GLY A 75 -7.86 -24.11 -11.18
CA GLY A 75 -7.04 -25.09 -11.87
C GLY A 75 -7.18 -26.48 -11.26
N SER A 76 -6.87 -27.51 -12.04
CA SER A 76 -7.06 -28.92 -11.64
C SER A 76 -6.27 -29.35 -10.40
N ASN A 77 -5.20 -28.65 -10.05
CA ASN A 77 -4.39 -28.92 -8.84
C ASN A 77 -4.80 -28.09 -7.61
N VAL A 78 -5.70 -27.12 -7.76
CA VAL A 78 -6.17 -26.27 -6.65
C VAL A 78 -7.18 -27.04 -5.80
N ARG A 79 -7.00 -27.02 -4.48
CA ARG A 79 -7.86 -27.73 -3.50
C ARG A 79 -8.42 -26.82 -2.42
N ASP A 80 -7.75 -25.69 -2.16
CA ASP A 80 -8.03 -24.83 -1.01
C ASP A 80 -9.10 -23.76 -1.30
N PHE A 81 -9.50 -23.62 -2.58
CA PHE A 81 -10.49 -22.66 -3.04
C PHE A 81 -11.58 -23.31 -3.87
N LYS A 82 -12.75 -22.69 -3.93
CA LYS A 82 -13.88 -23.09 -4.78
C LYS A 82 -14.54 -21.85 -5.41
N PRO A 83 -15.23 -22.02 -6.55
CA PRO A 83 -16.07 -20.98 -7.13
C PRO A 83 -17.04 -20.40 -6.09
N GLY A 84 -17.12 -19.06 -6.03
CA GLY A 84 -17.91 -18.31 -5.06
C GLY A 84 -17.14 -17.80 -3.83
N ASP A 85 -15.93 -18.28 -3.57
CA ASP A 85 -15.11 -17.73 -2.47
C ASP A 85 -14.70 -16.29 -2.74
N ILE A 86 -14.82 -15.42 -1.72
CA ILE A 86 -14.34 -14.04 -1.80
C ILE A 86 -12.84 -14.04 -1.56
N VAL A 87 -12.09 -13.44 -2.46
CA VAL A 87 -10.63 -13.45 -2.44
C VAL A 87 -10.02 -12.10 -2.83
N SER A 88 -8.88 -11.81 -2.27
CA SER A 88 -7.90 -10.87 -2.75
C SER A 88 -6.59 -11.62 -3.01
N GLY A 89 -5.47 -10.93 -3.20
CA GLY A 89 -4.22 -11.64 -3.43
C GLY A 89 -2.99 -10.77 -3.40
N GLU A 90 -1.87 -11.44 -3.18
CA GLU A 90 -0.55 -10.84 -3.16
C GLU A 90 -0.08 -10.54 -4.59
N GLY A 91 0.11 -9.25 -4.90
CA GLY A 91 0.53 -8.79 -6.22
C GLY A 91 1.98 -9.16 -6.59
N HIS A 92 2.79 -9.58 -5.64
CA HIS A 92 4.17 -10.00 -5.88
C HIS A 92 4.27 -11.51 -6.07
N LEU A 93 4.45 -11.97 -7.30
CA LEU A 93 4.72 -13.38 -7.59
C LEU A 93 6.21 -13.66 -7.40
N VAL A 94 6.52 -14.64 -6.58
CA VAL A 94 7.89 -14.96 -6.16
C VAL A 94 8.37 -16.28 -6.77
N CYS A 95 9.68 -16.45 -6.90
CA CYS A 95 10.25 -17.65 -7.55
C CYS A 95 10.15 -18.94 -6.71
N GLY A 96 9.87 -18.83 -5.41
CA GLY A 96 9.73 -19.96 -4.48
C GLY A 96 11.05 -20.70 -4.14
N ARG A 97 12.18 -20.40 -4.81
CA ARG A 97 13.40 -21.22 -4.80
C ARG A 97 14.67 -20.47 -4.39
N CYS A 98 14.69 -19.15 -4.35
CA CYS A 98 15.86 -18.44 -3.87
C CYS A 98 15.99 -18.55 -2.34
N ARG A 99 17.17 -18.19 -1.81
CA ARG A 99 17.45 -18.26 -0.37
C ARG A 99 16.36 -17.59 0.47
N ASN A 100 15.92 -16.40 0.08
CA ASN A 100 14.89 -15.67 0.82
C ASN A 100 13.54 -16.39 0.80
N CYS A 101 13.11 -16.91 -0.36
CA CYS A 101 11.86 -17.68 -0.46
C CYS A 101 11.89 -18.95 0.41
N LEU A 102 13.00 -19.70 0.35
CA LEU A 102 13.17 -20.93 1.15
C LEU A 102 13.25 -20.64 2.66
N ALA A 103 13.77 -19.46 3.04
CA ALA A 103 13.83 -19.00 4.43
C ALA A 103 12.54 -18.32 4.93
N GLY A 104 11.42 -18.40 4.18
CA GLY A 104 10.14 -17.77 4.54
C GLY A 104 10.06 -16.26 4.26
N ARG A 105 11.15 -15.63 3.85
CA ARG A 105 11.21 -14.18 3.54
C ARG A 105 10.85 -13.91 2.08
N ARG A 106 9.66 -14.35 1.66
CA ARG A 106 9.22 -14.32 0.25
C ARG A 106 9.17 -12.90 -0.32
N HIS A 107 8.78 -11.90 0.45
CA HIS A 107 8.77 -10.49 0.04
C HIS A 107 10.16 -9.97 -0.40
N LEU A 108 11.24 -10.61 0.03
CA LEU A 108 12.62 -10.31 -0.38
C LEU A 108 13.11 -11.21 -1.54
N CYS A 109 12.21 -11.75 -2.33
CA CYS A 109 12.58 -12.56 -3.49
C CYS A 109 13.35 -11.73 -4.52
N MET A 110 14.50 -12.24 -4.96
CA MET A 110 15.33 -11.57 -5.98
C MET A 110 14.71 -11.59 -7.39
N LYS A 111 13.68 -12.40 -7.61
CA LYS A 111 13.01 -12.60 -8.91
C LYS A 111 11.51 -12.37 -8.78
N THR A 112 11.13 -11.29 -8.11
CA THR A 112 9.72 -10.90 -7.99
C THR A 112 9.19 -10.41 -9.33
N SER A 113 7.98 -10.84 -9.69
CA SER A 113 7.21 -10.34 -10.83
C SER A 113 5.89 -9.75 -10.32
N GLY A 114 5.65 -8.48 -10.62
CA GLY A 114 4.48 -7.74 -10.12
C GLY A 114 3.26 -7.86 -11.02
N VAL A 115 2.11 -8.18 -10.46
CA VAL A 115 0.80 -8.07 -11.11
C VAL A 115 0.56 -6.59 -11.46
N GLY A 116 0.10 -6.30 -12.68
CA GLY A 116 -0.13 -4.93 -13.15
C GLY A 116 1.14 -4.13 -13.47
N VAL A 117 2.33 -4.74 -13.31
CA VAL A 117 3.65 -4.12 -13.56
C VAL A 117 4.46 -4.91 -14.59
N ASN A 118 4.69 -6.19 -14.35
CA ASN A 118 5.44 -7.08 -15.24
C ASN A 118 4.57 -8.24 -15.78
N ARG A 119 3.33 -8.34 -15.31
CA ARG A 119 2.32 -9.33 -15.65
C ARG A 119 0.96 -8.65 -15.74
N PRO A 120 0.00 -9.24 -16.49
CA PRO A 120 -1.36 -8.74 -16.56
C PRO A 120 -1.95 -8.46 -15.17
N GLY A 121 -2.57 -7.30 -15.03
CA GLY A 121 -3.07 -6.76 -13.77
C GLY A 121 -4.55 -6.92 -13.55
N ALA A 122 -5.00 -6.36 -12.43
CA ALA A 122 -6.35 -6.52 -11.89
C ALA A 122 -7.36 -5.47 -12.39
N PHE A 123 -6.94 -4.43 -13.12
CA PHE A 123 -7.90 -3.51 -13.74
C PHE A 123 -8.54 -4.17 -14.98
N ALA A 124 -9.26 -5.24 -14.73
CA ALA A 124 -9.93 -6.08 -15.70
C ALA A 124 -11.12 -6.81 -15.06
N GLU A 125 -12.04 -7.35 -15.87
CA GLU A 125 -13.16 -8.13 -15.34
C GLU A 125 -12.70 -9.46 -14.73
N TYR A 126 -11.57 -10.00 -15.20
CA TYR A 126 -10.98 -11.26 -14.69
C TYR A 126 -9.47 -11.16 -14.54
N LEU A 127 -8.96 -11.80 -13.50
CA LEU A 127 -7.53 -11.96 -13.21
C LEU A 127 -7.23 -13.43 -12.94
N SER A 128 -6.16 -13.97 -13.55
CA SER A 128 -5.64 -15.31 -13.23
C SER A 128 -4.29 -15.19 -12.53
N ILE A 129 -4.19 -15.74 -11.31
CA ILE A 129 -2.96 -15.76 -10.52
C ILE A 129 -2.73 -17.14 -9.90
N PRO A 130 -1.46 -17.50 -9.58
CA PRO A 130 -1.16 -18.74 -8.88
C PRO A 130 -1.90 -18.83 -7.55
N VAL A 131 -2.39 -20.00 -7.20
CA VAL A 131 -3.09 -20.26 -5.93
C VAL A 131 -2.26 -19.81 -4.71
N THR A 132 -0.93 -19.89 -4.78
CA THR A 132 -0.03 -19.45 -3.71
C THR A 132 -0.04 -17.93 -3.48
N ASN A 133 -0.67 -17.16 -4.37
CA ASN A 133 -0.83 -15.71 -4.26
C ASN A 133 -2.25 -15.29 -3.88
N VAL A 134 -3.19 -16.24 -3.82
CA VAL A 134 -4.59 -15.98 -3.47
C VAL A 134 -4.76 -15.95 -1.95
N TRP A 135 -5.51 -14.98 -1.46
CA TRP A 135 -5.87 -14.85 -0.05
C TRP A 135 -7.39 -14.94 0.12
N TYR A 136 -7.83 -15.89 0.94
CA TYR A 136 -9.25 -15.98 1.32
C TYR A 136 -9.63 -14.78 2.19
N CYS A 137 -10.72 -14.11 1.86
CA CYS A 137 -11.21 -12.94 2.56
C CYS A 137 -12.46 -13.31 3.38
N ASP A 138 -12.52 -12.81 4.63
CA ASP A 138 -13.71 -12.92 5.46
C ASP A 138 -14.89 -12.16 4.80
N PRO A 139 -16.01 -12.86 4.48
CA PRO A 139 -17.16 -12.22 3.85
C PRO A 139 -17.81 -11.09 4.66
N LYS A 140 -17.50 -10.99 5.96
CA LYS A 140 -17.98 -9.92 6.84
C LYS A 140 -17.23 -8.59 6.64
N ILE A 141 -16.04 -8.64 6.03
CA ILE A 141 -15.26 -7.43 5.74
C ILE A 141 -15.78 -6.81 4.44
N PRO A 142 -16.14 -5.51 4.42
CA PRO A 142 -16.61 -4.85 3.21
C PRO A 142 -15.61 -4.96 2.04
N MET A 143 -16.09 -5.19 0.82
CA MET A 143 -15.25 -5.33 -0.37
C MET A 143 -14.39 -4.08 -0.66
N ASP A 144 -14.85 -2.89 -0.26
CA ASP A 144 -14.07 -1.67 -0.37
C ASP A 144 -12.78 -1.75 0.45
N ILE A 145 -12.86 -2.25 1.67
CA ILE A 145 -11.71 -2.49 2.55
C ILE A 145 -10.82 -3.58 1.96
N LEU A 146 -11.41 -4.69 1.52
CA LEU A 146 -10.67 -5.82 0.93
C LEU A 146 -9.90 -5.40 -0.33
N SER A 147 -10.43 -4.48 -1.14
CA SER A 147 -9.74 -3.97 -2.32
C SER A 147 -8.51 -3.13 -1.98
N CYS A 148 -8.40 -2.65 -0.73
CA CYS A 148 -7.27 -1.88 -0.22
C CYS A 148 -6.25 -2.74 0.57
N PHE A 149 -6.36 -4.07 0.54
CA PHE A 149 -5.48 -4.95 1.32
C PHE A 149 -4.01 -4.87 0.90
N ASP A 150 -3.72 -4.60 -0.36
CA ASP A 150 -2.36 -4.37 -0.82
C ASP A 150 -1.69 -3.18 -0.09
N PRO A 151 -2.19 -1.94 -0.18
CA PRO A 151 -1.60 -0.80 0.52
C PRO A 151 -1.76 -0.87 2.05
N LEU A 152 -2.85 -1.48 2.57
CA LEU A 152 -3.00 -1.75 3.99
C LEU A 152 -1.89 -2.69 4.50
N GLY A 153 -1.51 -3.68 3.70
CA GLY A 153 -0.39 -4.55 4.00
C GLY A 153 0.94 -3.81 4.08
N ASN A 154 1.21 -2.85 3.18
CA ASN A 154 2.40 -2.00 3.26
C ASN A 154 2.39 -1.14 4.54
N ALA A 155 1.24 -0.57 4.89
CA ALA A 155 1.07 0.18 6.13
C ALA A 155 1.28 -0.71 7.37
N THR A 156 0.75 -1.94 7.35
CA THR A 156 0.90 -2.93 8.44
C THR A 156 2.36 -3.36 8.60
N HIS A 157 3.06 -3.68 7.52
CA HIS A 157 4.48 -4.04 7.58
C HIS A 157 5.31 -2.89 8.15
N THR A 158 5.03 -1.65 7.74
CA THR A 158 5.74 -0.47 8.26
C THR A 158 5.44 -0.24 9.73
N ALA A 159 4.16 -0.16 10.10
CA ALA A 159 3.73 0.20 11.45
C ALA A 159 4.11 -0.85 12.51
N LEU A 160 4.14 -2.14 12.12
CA LEU A 160 4.48 -3.24 13.02
C LEU A 160 5.91 -3.78 12.85
N SER A 161 6.76 -3.06 12.13
CA SER A 161 8.19 -3.41 12.01
C SER A 161 8.96 -3.26 13.32
N PHE A 162 8.46 -2.40 14.20
CA PHE A 162 8.95 -2.18 15.55
C PHE A 162 7.76 -2.16 16.52
N ASP A 163 8.01 -2.45 17.78
CA ASP A 163 6.99 -2.34 18.80
C ASP A 163 6.58 -0.87 18.97
N VAL A 164 5.27 -0.61 19.00
CA VAL A 164 4.69 0.74 19.16
C VAL A 164 3.84 0.85 20.41
N LEU A 165 3.64 -0.25 21.15
CA LEU A 165 2.81 -0.23 22.35
C LEU A 165 3.41 0.70 23.42
N GLY A 166 2.67 1.76 23.75
CA GLY A 166 3.09 2.76 24.72
C GLY A 166 4.07 3.81 24.19
N GLU A 167 4.56 3.66 22.95
CA GLU A 167 5.58 4.51 22.35
C GLU A 167 5.00 5.78 21.70
N ASP A 168 5.86 6.78 21.54
CA ASP A 168 5.58 7.99 20.77
C ASP A 168 6.02 7.80 19.31
N VAL A 169 5.06 7.90 18.40
CA VAL A 169 5.26 7.61 16.99
C VAL A 169 5.20 8.87 16.15
N LEU A 170 6.20 9.06 15.27
CA LEU A 170 6.24 10.11 14.25
C LEU A 170 6.09 9.51 12.87
N ILE A 171 5.07 9.95 12.13
CA ILE A 171 4.84 9.55 10.73
C ILE A 171 5.04 10.76 9.83
N THR A 172 5.98 10.68 8.89
CA THR A 172 6.16 11.70 7.86
C THR A 172 5.52 11.25 6.56
N GLY A 173 4.56 12.05 6.05
CA GLY A 173 3.74 11.73 4.88
C GLY A 173 2.37 11.16 5.25
N ALA A 174 1.32 11.97 5.06
CA ALA A 174 -0.09 11.61 5.26
C ALA A 174 -0.77 11.14 3.95
N GLY A 175 -0.02 10.48 3.07
CA GLY A 175 -0.60 9.75 1.95
C GLY A 175 -1.49 8.59 2.44
N PRO A 176 -2.21 7.88 1.54
CA PRO A 176 -3.10 6.80 1.95
C PRO A 176 -2.44 5.75 2.85
N ILE A 177 -1.19 5.38 2.57
CA ILE A 177 -0.46 4.39 3.37
C ILE A 177 -0.09 4.98 4.75
N GLY A 178 0.36 6.25 4.81
CA GLY A 178 0.66 6.93 6.08
C GLY A 178 -0.57 7.10 6.97
N CYS A 179 -1.72 7.42 6.37
CA CYS A 179 -3.00 7.47 7.08
C CYS A 179 -3.40 6.09 7.64
N MET A 180 -3.25 5.02 6.87
CA MET A 180 -3.52 3.66 7.34
C MET A 180 -2.53 3.25 8.44
N ALA A 181 -1.23 3.58 8.31
CA ALA A 181 -0.24 3.34 9.36
C ALA A 181 -0.57 4.08 10.66
N THR A 182 -1.17 5.28 10.55
CA THR A 182 -1.68 6.03 11.71
C THR A 182 -2.74 5.25 12.47
N ALA A 183 -3.75 4.72 11.77
CA ALA A 183 -4.79 3.92 12.38
C ALA A 183 -4.24 2.63 13.01
N ILE A 184 -3.30 1.97 12.33
CA ILE A 184 -2.65 0.76 12.83
C ILE A 184 -1.83 1.05 14.09
N ALA A 185 -1.00 2.09 14.10
CA ALA A 185 -0.21 2.46 15.27
C ALA A 185 -1.10 2.79 16.48
N ARG A 186 -2.21 3.51 16.27
CA ARG A 186 -3.22 3.76 17.32
C ARG A 186 -3.87 2.48 17.82
N HIS A 187 -4.30 1.61 16.90
CA HIS A 187 -4.90 0.32 17.23
C HIS A 187 -3.93 -0.60 18.00
N ALA A 188 -2.66 -0.57 17.65
CA ALA A 188 -1.58 -1.32 18.32
C ALA A 188 -1.14 -0.72 19.66
N GLY A 189 -1.72 0.41 20.10
CA GLY A 189 -1.51 0.95 21.44
C GLY A 189 -0.42 2.01 21.54
N ALA A 190 -0.02 2.68 20.46
CA ALA A 190 0.89 3.83 20.52
C ALA A 190 0.33 4.93 21.43
N ARG A 191 1.18 5.53 22.28
CA ARG A 191 0.81 6.60 23.21
C ARG A 191 0.39 7.85 22.43
N HIS A 192 1.26 8.36 21.59
CA HIS A 192 0.98 9.44 20.67
C HIS A 192 1.34 9.05 19.26
N VAL A 193 0.54 9.48 18.28
CA VAL A 193 0.86 9.38 16.86
C VAL A 193 0.79 10.76 16.26
N VAL A 194 1.96 11.32 15.92
CA VAL A 194 2.09 12.62 15.26
C VAL A 194 2.32 12.40 13.77
N VAL A 195 1.57 13.10 12.95
CA VAL A 195 1.64 12.95 11.48
C VAL A 195 1.97 14.29 10.84
N THR A 196 2.94 14.32 9.93
CA THR A 196 3.32 15.52 9.18
C THR A 196 3.04 15.36 7.69
N ASP A 197 2.54 16.41 7.06
CA ASP A 197 2.39 16.53 5.60
C ASP A 197 2.30 18.02 5.23
N VAL A 198 2.45 18.35 3.96
CA VAL A 198 2.24 19.71 3.45
C VAL A 198 0.83 19.92 2.90
N ASN A 199 0.05 18.85 2.74
CA ASN A 199 -1.30 18.89 2.19
C ASN A 199 -2.35 18.90 3.32
N PRO A 200 -3.10 20.02 3.51
CA PRO A 200 -4.07 20.14 4.59
C PRO A 200 -5.24 19.15 4.48
N HIS A 201 -5.59 18.70 3.27
CA HIS A 201 -6.62 17.67 3.09
C HIS A 201 -6.15 16.33 3.65
N ARG A 202 -4.92 15.93 3.36
CA ARG A 202 -4.31 14.70 3.88
C ARG A 202 -4.14 14.73 5.40
N LEU A 203 -3.77 15.88 5.97
CA LEU A 203 -3.69 16.06 7.42
C LEU A 203 -5.05 15.87 8.10
N LYS A 204 -6.13 16.41 7.52
CA LYS A 204 -7.50 16.16 7.99
C LYS A 204 -7.87 14.67 7.93
N LEU A 205 -7.43 13.98 6.90
CA LEU A 205 -7.65 12.53 6.76
C LEU A 205 -6.88 11.76 7.83
N ALA A 206 -5.61 12.10 8.08
CA ALA A 206 -4.81 11.52 9.16
C ALA A 206 -5.46 11.72 10.54
N GLN A 207 -6.08 12.89 10.80
CA GLN A 207 -6.86 13.11 12.02
C GLN A 207 -8.03 12.14 12.13
N LYS A 208 -8.81 11.95 11.05
CA LYS A 208 -9.91 10.97 11.02
C LYS A 208 -9.42 9.55 11.25
N MET A 209 -8.18 9.24 10.83
CA MET A 209 -7.52 7.95 11.04
C MET A 209 -6.90 7.79 12.44
N GLY A 210 -7.10 8.75 13.34
CA GLY A 210 -6.71 8.63 14.74
C GLY A 210 -5.37 9.28 15.11
N ALA A 211 -4.78 10.15 14.26
CA ALA A 211 -3.61 10.92 14.65
C ALA A 211 -3.88 11.74 15.92
N THR A 212 -2.97 11.67 16.90
CA THR A 212 -3.02 12.49 18.12
C THR A 212 -2.85 13.97 17.79
N LEU A 213 -1.95 14.25 16.84
CA LEU A 213 -1.66 15.59 16.35
C LEU A 213 -1.23 15.50 14.88
N THR A 214 -1.63 16.49 14.09
CA THR A 214 -1.15 16.68 12.72
C THR A 214 -0.44 18.00 12.59
N LEU A 215 0.64 18.06 11.81
CA LEU A 215 1.45 19.25 11.57
C LEU A 215 1.55 19.54 10.08
N ASP A 216 1.31 20.79 9.72
CA ASP A 216 1.65 21.29 8.38
C ASP A 216 3.18 21.55 8.33
N ALA A 217 3.91 20.61 7.73
CA ALA A 217 5.38 20.66 7.66
C ALA A 217 5.93 21.89 6.91
N SER A 218 5.08 22.64 6.19
CA SER A 218 5.49 23.91 5.54
C SER A 218 5.51 25.09 6.52
N ARG A 219 4.91 24.96 7.72
CA ARG A 219 4.67 26.07 8.67
C ARG A 219 5.01 25.73 10.11
N GLU A 220 4.92 24.46 10.49
CA GLU A 220 5.06 23.98 11.86
C GLU A 220 6.29 23.06 11.99
N LYS A 221 6.92 23.09 13.13
CA LYS A 221 8.08 22.24 13.42
C LYS A 221 7.66 21.03 14.27
N ILE A 222 8.38 19.93 14.14
CA ILE A 222 8.10 18.70 14.90
C ILE A 222 8.29 18.94 16.40
N GLU A 223 9.26 19.79 16.78
CA GLU A 223 9.52 20.19 18.18
C GLU A 223 8.30 20.87 18.82
N ASP A 224 7.44 21.51 18.03
CA ASP A 224 6.22 22.13 18.57
C ASP A 224 5.19 21.07 19.00
N ALA A 225 5.14 19.92 18.30
CA ALA A 225 4.34 18.78 18.75
C ALA A 225 4.88 18.20 20.05
N GLN A 226 6.19 18.04 20.18
CA GLN A 226 6.81 17.54 21.43
C GLN A 226 6.44 18.42 22.61
N LYS A 227 6.51 19.75 22.46
CA LYS A 227 6.11 20.72 23.50
C LYS A 227 4.62 20.60 23.84
N LYS A 228 3.74 20.58 22.81
CA LYS A 228 2.27 20.44 23.00
C LYS A 228 1.91 19.14 23.73
N LEU A 229 2.60 18.05 23.44
CA LEU A 229 2.37 16.73 24.03
C LEU A 229 3.17 16.51 25.33
N ARG A 230 3.96 17.51 25.76
CA ARG A 230 4.81 17.45 26.95
C ARG A 230 5.77 16.25 26.95
N MET A 231 6.28 15.92 25.75
CA MET A 231 7.29 14.87 25.60
C MET A 231 8.62 15.34 26.22
N LYS A 232 9.29 14.47 26.95
CA LYS A 232 10.58 14.78 27.57
C LYS A 232 11.77 14.54 26.67
N GLU A 233 11.60 13.54 25.81
CA GLU A 233 12.59 13.07 24.86
C GLU A 233 12.00 13.18 23.45
N GLY A 234 12.66 12.65 22.44
CA GLY A 234 12.13 12.59 21.08
C GLY A 234 11.11 11.48 20.88
N PHE A 235 10.83 11.15 19.64
CA PHE A 235 9.96 10.03 19.26
C PHE A 235 10.73 8.70 19.30
N ASP A 236 10.05 7.66 19.77
CA ASP A 236 10.61 6.29 19.89
C ASP A 236 10.60 5.55 18.56
N VAL A 237 9.54 5.74 17.74
CA VAL A 237 9.39 5.11 16.44
C VAL A 237 9.07 6.15 15.37
N GLY A 238 9.90 6.17 14.34
CA GLY A 238 9.68 6.95 13.11
C GLY A 238 9.17 6.07 11.98
N MET A 239 8.24 6.59 11.18
CA MET A 239 7.78 5.96 9.93
C MET A 239 7.91 6.99 8.82
N GLU A 240 8.97 6.87 7.99
CA GLU A 240 9.14 7.73 6.83
C GLU A 240 8.35 7.14 5.67
N MET A 241 7.29 7.82 5.26
CA MET A 241 6.32 7.34 4.28
C MET A 241 6.06 8.36 3.15
N SER A 242 6.82 9.45 3.13
CA SER A 242 6.67 10.51 2.13
C SER A 242 7.59 10.35 0.92
N GLY A 243 8.76 9.73 1.11
CA GLY A 243 9.83 9.71 0.11
C GLY A 243 10.47 11.09 -0.12
N ASN A 244 10.23 12.05 0.77
CA ASN A 244 10.80 13.39 0.67
C ASN A 244 12.05 13.51 1.55
N PRO A 245 13.21 13.93 0.99
CA PRO A 245 14.45 14.09 1.75
C PRO A 245 14.32 15.02 2.96
N GLU A 246 13.58 16.13 2.83
CA GLU A 246 13.39 17.08 3.94
C GLU A 246 12.55 16.48 5.08
N ALA A 247 11.60 15.61 4.75
CA ALA A 247 10.82 14.90 5.77
C ALA A 247 11.69 13.96 6.60
N LEU A 248 12.60 13.21 5.95
CA LEU A 248 13.58 12.38 6.67
C LEU A 248 14.56 13.25 7.48
N ARG A 249 15.09 14.32 6.90
CA ARG A 249 16.01 15.25 7.59
C ARG A 249 15.37 15.88 8.82
N SER A 250 14.10 16.25 8.74
CA SER A 250 13.37 16.80 9.88
C SER A 250 13.01 15.75 10.94
N MET A 251 12.87 14.48 10.55
CA MET A 251 12.62 13.38 11.48
C MET A 251 13.82 13.09 12.37
N LEU A 252 15.02 12.96 11.78
CA LEU A 252 16.22 12.47 12.49
C LEU A 252 16.53 13.21 13.80
N PRO A 253 16.59 14.58 13.88
CA PRO A 253 16.88 15.30 15.11
C PRO A 253 15.75 15.21 16.17
N ASN A 254 14.58 14.72 15.78
CA ASN A 254 13.41 14.60 16.64
C ASN A 254 13.22 13.19 17.23
N MET A 255 14.11 12.26 16.90
CA MET A 255 14.09 10.90 17.43
C MET A 255 14.86 10.82 18.75
N CYS A 256 14.36 10.06 19.72
CA CYS A 256 15.08 9.80 20.96
C CYS A 256 16.32 8.91 20.74
N HIS A 257 17.21 8.83 21.72
CA HIS A 257 18.33 7.91 21.67
C HIS A 257 17.85 6.44 21.66
N GLY A 258 18.37 5.64 20.74
CA GLY A 258 17.96 4.26 20.53
C GLY A 258 16.68 4.09 19.71
N ALA A 259 16.11 5.17 19.19
CA ALA A 259 14.89 5.14 18.39
C ALA A 259 15.04 4.31 17.09
N LYS A 260 13.90 3.92 16.55
CA LYS A 260 13.82 3.03 15.41
C LYS A 260 13.01 3.69 14.27
N ILE A 261 13.52 3.62 13.05
CA ILE A 261 12.88 4.23 11.87
C ILE A 261 12.55 3.16 10.84
N ALA A 262 11.28 3.03 10.49
CA ALA A 262 10.80 2.25 9.36
C ALA A 262 10.74 3.16 8.12
N LEU A 263 11.57 2.87 7.11
CA LEU A 263 11.70 3.65 5.90
C LEU A 263 10.96 2.96 4.75
N LEU A 264 9.77 3.44 4.40
CA LEU A 264 8.95 2.96 3.29
C LEU A 264 9.02 3.90 2.09
N GLY A 265 9.11 5.21 2.32
CA GLY A 265 9.19 6.21 1.27
C GLY A 265 10.38 5.99 0.35
N ILE A 266 10.18 6.11 -0.96
CA ILE A 266 11.26 5.97 -1.94
C ILE A 266 11.94 7.32 -2.11
N LEU A 267 13.06 7.48 -1.43
CA LEU A 267 13.88 8.68 -1.49
C LEU A 267 14.69 8.75 -2.81
N PRO A 268 15.00 9.95 -3.32
CA PRO A 268 15.97 10.10 -4.40
C PRO A 268 17.32 9.44 -4.07
N PRO A 269 18.01 8.85 -5.05
CA PRO A 269 19.25 8.06 -4.81
C PRO A 269 20.40 8.87 -4.20
N ASP A 270 20.42 10.19 -4.38
CA ASP A 270 21.42 11.13 -3.90
C ASP A 270 21.03 11.83 -2.58
N THR A 271 20.04 11.29 -1.87
CA THR A 271 19.57 11.86 -0.59
C THR A 271 20.68 11.82 0.44
N ALA A 272 21.22 12.99 0.79
CA ALA A 272 22.14 13.16 1.90
C ALA A 272 21.38 13.39 3.22
N ILE A 273 21.86 12.77 4.29
CA ILE A 273 21.40 12.98 5.68
C ILE A 273 22.59 13.28 6.59
N ASP A 274 22.32 13.86 7.73
CA ASP A 274 23.30 14.02 8.79
C ASP A 274 23.46 12.68 9.55
N TRP A 275 24.55 11.99 9.29
CA TRP A 275 24.86 10.70 9.88
C TRP A 275 25.23 10.79 11.37
N ASP A 276 25.53 11.96 11.89
CA ASP A 276 25.81 12.16 13.31
C ASP A 276 24.58 11.81 14.15
N TYR A 277 23.37 12.17 13.70
CA TYR A 277 22.14 11.73 14.37
C TYR A 277 22.00 10.20 14.41
N VAL A 278 22.35 9.52 13.32
CA VAL A 278 22.24 8.05 13.27
C VAL A 278 23.23 7.40 14.24
N VAL A 279 24.48 7.88 14.23
CA VAL A 279 25.56 7.29 15.02
C VAL A 279 25.46 7.64 16.50
N PHE A 280 25.36 8.93 16.82
CA PHE A 280 25.40 9.39 18.23
C PHE A 280 24.09 9.15 18.98
N ASN A 281 22.95 9.12 18.29
CA ASN A 281 21.69 8.72 18.92
C ASN A 281 21.43 7.21 18.85
N GLY A 282 22.32 6.42 18.23
CA GLY A 282 22.17 4.97 18.11
C GLY A 282 20.89 4.54 17.39
N LEU A 283 20.52 5.25 16.31
CA LEU A 283 19.28 4.99 15.60
C LEU A 283 19.34 3.69 14.79
N THR A 284 18.25 2.97 14.74
CA THR A 284 18.05 1.83 13.82
C THR A 284 17.17 2.24 12.65
N ILE A 285 17.68 2.18 11.41
CA ILE A 285 16.90 2.44 10.20
C ILE A 285 16.68 1.12 9.45
N LYS A 286 15.40 0.75 9.27
CA LYS A 286 14.99 -0.47 8.54
C LYS A 286 14.25 -0.09 7.27
N GLY A 287 14.77 -0.52 6.11
CA GLY A 287 14.05 -0.43 4.84
C GLY A 287 12.87 -1.38 4.81
N ILE A 288 11.70 -0.88 4.38
CA ILE A 288 10.47 -1.66 4.25
C ILE A 288 10.19 -1.90 2.77
N TYR A 289 10.05 -3.17 2.39
CA TYR A 289 9.70 -3.54 1.03
C TYR A 289 8.45 -4.41 1.00
N GLY A 290 7.39 -3.86 0.45
CA GLY A 290 6.12 -4.56 0.28
C GLY A 290 5.52 -5.07 1.61
N ARG A 291 5.04 -6.28 1.58
CA ARG A 291 4.36 -6.98 2.69
C ARG A 291 5.09 -8.26 3.01
N GLU A 292 5.22 -8.61 4.27
CA GLU A 292 5.69 -9.94 4.67
C GLU A 292 4.62 -10.98 4.31
N MET A 293 4.90 -11.81 3.29
CA MET A 293 3.99 -12.84 2.80
C MET A 293 4.06 -14.09 3.70
N TYR A 294 3.00 -14.52 4.39
CA TYR A 294 1.64 -13.94 4.46
C TYR A 294 1.34 -13.44 5.87
N GLU A 295 2.36 -13.27 6.68
CA GLU A 295 2.25 -12.80 8.05
C GLU A 295 1.51 -11.45 8.13
N THR A 296 1.85 -10.54 7.21
CA THR A 296 1.18 -9.23 7.14
C THR A 296 -0.31 -9.38 6.78
N TRP A 297 -0.65 -10.30 5.88
CA TRP A 297 -2.04 -10.57 5.48
C TRP A 297 -2.88 -11.07 6.65
N TYR A 298 -2.31 -11.98 7.45
CA TYR A 298 -2.95 -12.46 8.67
C TYR A 298 -3.17 -11.33 9.67
N LYS A 299 -2.12 -10.55 9.97
CA LYS A 299 -2.19 -9.46 10.95
C LYS A 299 -3.21 -8.40 10.59
N MET A 300 -3.22 -7.92 9.33
CA MET A 300 -4.19 -6.91 8.92
C MET A 300 -5.62 -7.42 8.96
N THR A 301 -5.87 -8.68 8.59
CA THR A 301 -7.19 -9.30 8.71
C THR A 301 -7.63 -9.37 10.18
N ALA A 302 -6.76 -9.84 11.07
CA ALA A 302 -7.04 -9.92 12.50
C ALA A 302 -7.30 -8.54 13.13
N MET A 303 -6.55 -7.51 12.74
CA MET A 303 -6.79 -6.15 13.23
C MET A 303 -8.15 -5.60 12.76
N ILE A 304 -8.53 -5.81 11.50
CA ILE A 304 -9.88 -5.41 11.02
C ILE A 304 -10.96 -6.14 11.82
N GLN A 305 -10.82 -7.45 12.03
CA GLN A 305 -11.78 -8.25 12.81
C GLN A 305 -11.85 -7.83 14.30
N SER A 306 -10.75 -7.27 14.83
CA SER A 306 -10.68 -6.75 16.21
C SER A 306 -11.02 -5.27 16.34
N GLY A 307 -11.51 -4.63 15.28
CA GLY A 307 -12.06 -3.28 15.33
C GLY A 307 -11.18 -2.17 14.73
N LEU A 308 -10.09 -2.49 14.01
CA LEU A 308 -9.37 -1.49 13.22
C LEU A 308 -10.31 -0.95 12.12
N ASP A 309 -10.60 0.35 12.17
CA ASP A 309 -11.40 1.03 11.15
C ASP A 309 -10.51 1.82 10.19
N ILE A 310 -10.56 1.42 8.91
CA ILE A 310 -9.89 2.13 7.81
C ILE A 310 -10.89 2.73 6.81
N ASN A 311 -12.21 2.67 7.08
CA ASN A 311 -13.21 3.24 6.17
C ASN A 311 -12.95 4.70 5.80
N PRO A 312 -12.49 5.59 6.72
CA PRO A 312 -12.28 6.99 6.36
C PRO A 312 -11.24 7.22 5.26
N ILE A 313 -10.37 6.22 4.97
CA ILE A 313 -9.38 6.35 3.89
C ILE A 313 -10.02 6.26 2.50
N ILE A 314 -11.19 5.62 2.38
CA ILE A 314 -11.89 5.43 1.11
C ILE A 314 -12.72 6.68 0.85
N THR A 315 -12.30 7.49 -0.12
CA THR A 315 -12.89 8.82 -0.34
C THR A 315 -13.72 8.92 -1.60
N HIS A 316 -13.49 8.06 -2.59
CA HIS A 316 -14.15 8.15 -3.89
C HIS A 316 -14.45 6.76 -4.46
N HIS A 317 -15.58 6.68 -5.16
CA HIS A 317 -16.01 5.49 -5.91
C HIS A 317 -16.37 5.91 -7.32
N PHE A 318 -15.90 5.15 -8.31
CA PHE A 318 -16.26 5.34 -9.72
C PHE A 318 -16.60 3.99 -10.34
N ASN A 319 -17.44 3.98 -11.37
CA ASN A 319 -17.51 2.84 -12.26
C ASN A 319 -16.18 2.72 -13.02
N PHE A 320 -15.73 1.50 -13.34
CA PHE A 320 -14.46 1.31 -14.05
C PHE A 320 -14.41 2.04 -15.41
N THR A 321 -15.57 2.31 -16.02
CA THR A 321 -15.67 3.11 -17.26
C THR A 321 -15.37 4.59 -17.06
N GLU A 322 -15.40 5.06 -15.80
CA GLU A 322 -15.09 6.43 -15.40
C GLU A 322 -13.68 6.56 -14.79
N TYR A 323 -12.81 5.58 -15.05
CA TYR A 323 -11.46 5.50 -14.46
C TYR A 323 -10.65 6.80 -14.59
N GLU A 324 -10.81 7.55 -15.69
CA GLU A 324 -10.11 8.84 -15.90
C GLU A 324 -10.41 9.83 -14.78
N LYS A 325 -11.67 9.94 -14.34
CA LYS A 325 -12.06 10.78 -13.19
C LYS A 325 -11.34 10.32 -11.90
N GLY A 326 -11.21 9.01 -11.72
CA GLY A 326 -10.46 8.45 -10.59
C GLY A 326 -8.98 8.87 -10.59
N PHE A 327 -8.33 8.81 -11.75
CA PHE A 327 -6.94 9.28 -11.91
C PHE A 327 -6.80 10.79 -11.72
N GLU A 328 -7.75 11.58 -12.21
CA GLU A 328 -7.78 13.04 -12.03
C GLU A 328 -7.88 13.43 -10.56
N VAL A 329 -8.79 12.79 -9.82
CA VAL A 329 -8.95 13.04 -8.37
C VAL A 329 -7.66 12.68 -7.61
N MET A 330 -7.00 11.58 -7.96
CA MET A 330 -5.71 11.25 -7.36
C MET A 330 -4.62 12.28 -7.67
N ARG A 331 -4.55 12.76 -8.91
CA ARG A 331 -3.58 13.80 -9.34
C ARG A 331 -3.80 15.14 -8.61
N SER A 332 -5.04 15.45 -8.25
CA SER A 332 -5.35 16.68 -7.49
C SER A 332 -4.81 16.65 -6.05
N GLY A 333 -4.42 15.48 -5.52
CA GLY A 333 -4.01 15.31 -4.13
C GLY A 333 -5.16 15.42 -3.12
N MET A 334 -6.42 15.45 -3.58
CA MET A 334 -7.62 15.61 -2.75
C MET A 334 -8.32 14.28 -2.47
N SER A 335 -7.61 13.17 -2.59
CA SER A 335 -8.14 11.83 -2.32
C SER A 335 -7.33 11.05 -1.26
N GLY A 336 -8.02 10.16 -0.57
CA GLY A 336 -7.46 8.96 0.02
C GLY A 336 -7.41 7.83 -1.03
N LYS A 337 -8.05 6.69 -0.73
CA LYS A 337 -8.21 5.60 -1.72
C LYS A 337 -9.39 5.88 -2.65
N VAL A 338 -9.18 5.58 -3.92
CA VAL A 338 -10.16 5.69 -5.00
C VAL A 338 -10.49 4.28 -5.48
N ILE A 339 -11.76 3.89 -5.39
CA ILE A 339 -12.25 2.57 -5.76
C ILE A 339 -12.86 2.60 -7.15
N LEU A 340 -12.53 1.61 -7.98
CA LEU A 340 -13.19 1.33 -9.25
C LEU A 340 -14.08 0.09 -9.10
N ASN A 341 -15.38 0.23 -9.40
CA ASN A 341 -16.35 -0.87 -9.40
C ASN A 341 -16.37 -1.54 -10.77
N TRP A 342 -16.15 -2.86 -10.80
CA TRP A 342 -16.11 -3.69 -12.03
C TRP A 342 -17.38 -4.48 -12.27
N THR A 343 -18.24 -4.62 -11.28
CA THR A 343 -19.58 -5.17 -11.39
C THR A 343 -20.59 -4.03 -11.36
N GLY A 344 -21.65 -4.12 -12.17
CA GLY A 344 -22.73 -3.14 -12.15
C GLY A 344 -23.27 -2.93 -10.72
N ASN A 345 -23.75 -1.72 -10.46
CA ASN A 345 -24.33 -1.29 -9.17
C ASN A 345 -25.31 -2.29 -8.63
#